data_24821356a3e51aa45df03a81f9f0cbb9
#
_entry.id   24821356a3e51aa45df03a81f9f0cbb9
#
_cell.length_a   1.000
_cell.length_b   1.000
_cell.length_c   1.000
_cell.angle_alpha   90.00
_cell.angle_beta   90.00
_cell.angle_gamma   90.00
#
_symmetry.space_group_name_H-M   'P 1'
#
loop_
_entity.id
_entity.type
_entity.pdbx_description
1 polymer ?
#
loop_
_entity_poly.entity_id
_entity_poly.type
_entity_poly.pdbx_seq_one_letter_code
_entity_poly.pdbx_strand_id
1 'polypeptide(L)'
;MEKLLAILMITPLLLMAQTDEKTHNIEWNTNLLFESNSLDKGFLNTMLYGGYISEVKKTKWINSGVENNILYSEISNRLKYTFEKKNYSFSLSLSDRNILNTSFSDDLLRLVFEGNFNYQNKTLDFAGTSIRADRFQQYKCTYKTVTNKIKISASASYLSGNNHLSYIIEKGSLYTAAFGTSLDIAYDMSAFVSDTSSLNPFKNNGNGLALGLSTEFQFKEKTIHISFSDLGFIMWDPTSFNLAIDSNFNFSGIEVENILSFSDSVIQENNINDYILNTNQASFKSYIPSNFHFRISGYSNFKYLKNYTLGMQAKWQPYLDNTPLSFAKIGQGFNESNFKNLYYIKSILNAKYCNITPTLSYGGYSSYTNLGLELSRGKKHNLTLGTHHLEDVLKKNSAKAISVYFNIKFKF
;
A
#
# COMPACT_ATOMS: atom_id res chain seq x y z
N MET A 1 -22.37 -19.40 -7.31
CA MET A 1 -21.38 -19.04 -6.28
C MET A 1 -22.00 -18.27 -5.10
N GLU A 2 -22.88 -17.30 -5.34
CA GLU A 2 -23.55 -16.52 -4.26
C GLU A 2 -24.35 -17.36 -3.26
N LYS A 3 -25.07 -18.38 -3.71
CA LYS A 3 -25.84 -19.29 -2.84
C LYS A 3 -24.94 -20.18 -1.96
N LEU A 4 -23.73 -20.53 -2.42
CA LEU A 4 -22.75 -21.32 -1.66
C LEU A 4 -22.08 -20.45 -0.57
N LEU A 5 -21.82 -19.17 -0.85
CA LEU A 5 -21.30 -18.20 0.13
C LEU A 5 -22.32 -17.93 1.25
N ALA A 6 -23.61 -17.79 0.91
CA ALA A 6 -24.67 -17.61 1.87
C ALA A 6 -24.82 -18.83 2.80
N ILE A 7 -24.71 -20.04 2.27
CA ILE A 7 -24.74 -21.30 3.06
C ILE A 7 -23.51 -21.40 3.96
N LEU A 8 -22.32 -21.03 3.49
CA LEU A 8 -21.08 -21.01 4.31
C LEU A 8 -21.12 -19.98 5.44
N MET A 9 -21.88 -18.89 5.28
CA MET A 9 -22.08 -17.88 6.33
C MET A 9 -23.14 -18.28 7.36
N ILE A 10 -24.11 -19.10 6.98
CA ILE A 10 -25.26 -19.49 7.84
C ILE A 10 -24.96 -20.77 8.62
N THR A 11 -24.15 -21.70 8.09
CA THR A 11 -23.84 -22.97 8.76
C THR A 11 -23.15 -22.83 10.13
N PRO A 12 -22.26 -21.85 10.41
CA PRO A 12 -21.72 -21.70 11.76
C PRO A 12 -22.76 -21.19 12.77
N LEU A 13 -23.85 -20.53 12.34
CA LEU A 13 -24.93 -20.07 13.21
C LEU A 13 -25.83 -21.19 13.70
N LEU A 14 -25.92 -22.29 12.97
CA LEU A 14 -26.80 -23.44 13.32
C LEU A 14 -26.11 -24.47 14.25
N LEU A 15 -24.79 -24.41 14.47
CA LEU A 15 -24.06 -25.30 15.38
C LEU A 15 -24.00 -24.79 16.83
N MET A 16 -24.87 -23.87 17.22
CA MET A 16 -24.82 -23.13 18.48
C MET A 16 -25.47 -23.85 19.70
N ALA A 17 -25.77 -25.14 19.64
CA ALA A 17 -26.39 -25.82 20.77
C ALA A 17 -25.49 -26.88 21.40
N GLN A 18 -24.52 -26.44 22.21
CA GLN A 18 -23.98 -27.24 23.32
C GLN A 18 -23.06 -26.42 24.25
N THR A 19 -23.24 -26.60 25.54
CA THR A 19 -22.63 -25.95 26.69
C THR A 19 -21.12 -26.28 26.87
N ASP A 20 -20.28 -25.49 26.32
CA ASP A 20 -18.88 -25.29 26.70
C ASP A 20 -18.57 -23.80 26.58
N GLU A 21 -17.56 -23.24 27.27
CA GLU A 21 -17.16 -21.83 27.20
C GLU A 21 -16.77 -21.42 25.75
N LYS A 22 -17.77 -21.30 24.92
CA LYS A 22 -17.63 -20.85 23.53
C LYS A 22 -17.85 -19.36 23.49
N THR A 23 -17.02 -18.63 22.79
CA THR A 23 -17.21 -17.21 22.56
C THR A 23 -17.21 -16.89 21.07
N HIS A 24 -18.07 -15.98 20.69
CA HIS A 24 -18.19 -15.48 19.34
C HIS A 24 -17.81 -14.01 19.33
N ASN A 25 -17.04 -13.61 18.35
CA ASN A 25 -16.64 -12.20 18.18
C ASN A 25 -16.92 -11.78 16.76
N ILE A 26 -17.48 -10.58 16.60
CA ILE A 26 -17.58 -9.87 15.34
C ILE A 26 -16.72 -8.61 15.48
N GLU A 27 -15.85 -8.36 14.53
CA GLU A 27 -14.94 -7.22 14.52
C GLU A 27 -15.02 -6.51 13.17
N TRP A 28 -15.24 -5.20 13.21
CA TRP A 28 -15.14 -4.33 12.04
C TRP A 28 -13.97 -3.37 12.25
N ASN A 29 -13.08 -3.32 11.25
CA ASN A 29 -11.92 -2.47 11.25
C ASN A 29 -11.87 -1.67 9.95
N THR A 30 -11.68 -0.37 10.08
CA THR A 30 -11.42 0.55 8.97
C THR A 30 -10.07 1.22 9.21
N ASN A 31 -9.25 1.28 8.20
CA ASN A 31 -7.95 1.95 8.24
C ASN A 31 -7.79 2.84 7.01
N LEU A 32 -7.36 4.07 7.25
CA LEU A 32 -6.93 5.03 6.24
C LEU A 32 -5.50 5.43 6.59
N LEU A 33 -4.61 5.28 5.64
CA LEU A 33 -3.20 5.62 5.76
C LEU A 33 -2.74 6.36 4.50
N PHE A 34 -2.06 7.47 4.70
CA PHE A 34 -1.26 8.16 3.70
C PHE A 34 0.10 8.48 4.32
N GLU A 35 1.16 8.15 3.63
CA GLU A 35 2.54 8.43 4.04
C GLU A 35 3.37 8.87 2.85
N SER A 36 4.27 9.82 3.07
CA SER A 36 5.31 10.21 2.11
C SER A 36 6.60 10.55 2.85
N ASN A 37 7.73 10.31 2.23
CA ASN A 37 9.02 10.73 2.74
C ASN A 37 9.39 12.17 2.35
N SER A 38 8.70 12.76 1.36
CA SER A 38 9.00 14.09 0.82
C SER A 38 7.78 15.02 0.79
N LEU A 39 6.63 14.54 0.32
CA LEU A 39 5.44 15.36 0.08
C LEU A 39 4.57 15.50 1.33
N ASP A 40 4.03 16.68 1.53
CA ASP A 40 3.20 16.98 2.70
C ASP A 40 1.69 16.87 2.43
N LYS A 41 0.89 17.00 3.48
CA LYS A 41 -0.58 17.03 3.43
C LYS A 41 -1.13 18.09 2.48
N GLY A 42 -0.42 19.20 2.32
CA GLY A 42 -0.82 20.28 1.38
C GLY A 42 -0.79 19.78 -0.07
N PHE A 43 0.20 18.95 -0.43
CA PHE A 43 0.25 18.28 -1.72
C PHE A 43 -0.94 17.35 -1.90
N LEU A 44 -1.18 16.45 -0.95
CA LEU A 44 -2.30 15.51 -1.01
C LEU A 44 -3.64 16.22 -1.17
N ASN A 45 -3.89 17.25 -0.38
CA ASN A 45 -5.13 18.03 -0.46
C ASN A 45 -5.30 18.69 -1.84
N THR A 46 -4.21 19.22 -2.40
CA THR A 46 -4.25 19.82 -3.74
C THR A 46 -4.52 18.80 -4.82
N MET A 47 -3.95 17.61 -4.71
CA MET A 47 -4.21 16.50 -5.66
C MET A 47 -5.64 15.98 -5.57
N LEU A 48 -6.22 15.86 -4.36
CA LEU A 48 -7.57 15.31 -4.17
C LEU A 48 -8.68 16.32 -4.49
N TYR A 49 -8.50 17.59 -4.14
CA TYR A 49 -9.54 18.60 -4.26
C TYR A 49 -9.29 19.61 -5.37
N GLY A 50 -8.13 19.53 -6.02
CA GLY A 50 -7.72 20.51 -7.04
C GLY A 50 -7.35 21.85 -6.44
N GLY A 51 -7.31 22.87 -7.30
CA GLY A 51 -7.06 24.27 -6.93
C GLY A 51 -5.75 24.80 -7.50
N TYR A 52 -5.54 26.09 -7.33
CA TYR A 52 -4.35 26.78 -7.81
C TYR A 52 -3.11 26.40 -7.01
N ILE A 53 -2.06 26.02 -7.71
CA ILE A 53 -0.74 25.74 -7.13
C ILE A 53 0.13 26.97 -7.31
N SER A 54 0.34 27.73 -6.22
CA SER A 54 1.20 28.91 -6.23
C SER A 54 2.68 28.53 -6.37
N GLU A 55 3.50 29.44 -6.88
CA GLU A 55 4.96 29.22 -7.00
C GLU A 55 5.61 28.87 -5.65
N VAL A 56 5.14 29.48 -4.57
CA VAL A 56 5.62 29.16 -3.20
C VAL A 56 5.36 27.68 -2.85
N LYS A 57 4.20 27.12 -3.23
CA LYS A 57 3.90 25.72 -3.00
C LYS A 57 4.77 24.80 -3.87
N LYS A 58 4.92 25.11 -5.16
CA LYS A 58 5.78 24.36 -6.09
C LYS A 58 7.21 24.30 -5.57
N THR A 59 7.81 25.46 -5.29
CA THR A 59 9.17 25.57 -4.74
C THR A 59 9.33 24.79 -3.44
N LYS A 60 8.32 24.84 -2.54
CA LYS A 60 8.33 24.08 -1.30
C LYS A 60 8.39 22.57 -1.58
N TRP A 61 7.54 22.06 -2.47
CA TRP A 61 7.47 20.62 -2.78
C TRP A 61 8.73 20.14 -3.50
N ILE A 62 9.26 20.89 -4.46
CA ILE A 62 10.51 20.60 -5.14
C ILE A 62 11.67 20.57 -4.13
N ASN A 63 11.78 21.56 -3.25
CA ASN A 63 12.85 21.62 -2.25
C ASN A 63 12.70 20.55 -1.15
N SER A 64 11.53 19.95 -0.99
CA SER A 64 11.33 18.82 -0.07
C SER A 64 11.63 17.46 -0.73
N GLY A 65 11.84 17.44 -2.03
CA GLY A 65 12.20 16.26 -2.82
C GLY A 65 13.49 15.62 -2.34
N VAL A 66 13.59 14.34 -2.52
CA VAL A 66 14.76 13.49 -2.26
C VAL A 66 15.00 12.62 -3.48
N GLU A 67 16.20 12.04 -3.59
CA GLU A 67 16.57 11.19 -4.74
C GLU A 67 15.49 10.15 -5.10
N ASN A 68 14.90 9.50 -4.08
CA ASN A 68 13.80 8.56 -4.24
C ASN A 68 12.62 9.02 -3.38
N ASN A 69 11.65 9.68 -4.00
CA ASN A 69 10.42 10.12 -3.36
C ASN A 69 9.43 8.98 -3.30
N ILE A 70 8.81 8.79 -2.15
CA ILE A 70 7.81 7.75 -1.90
C ILE A 70 6.50 8.40 -1.52
N LEU A 71 5.41 7.88 -2.11
CA LEU A 71 4.05 8.19 -1.70
C LEU A 71 3.27 6.89 -1.59
N TYR A 72 2.67 6.67 -0.44
CA TYR A 72 1.86 5.50 -0.16
C TYR A 72 0.48 5.91 0.36
N SER A 73 -0.56 5.22 -0.11
CA SER A 73 -1.90 5.33 0.44
C SER A 73 -2.55 3.97 0.54
N GLU A 74 -3.21 3.71 1.65
CA GLU A 74 -4.03 2.50 1.83
C GLU A 74 -5.36 2.87 2.49
N ILE A 75 -6.45 2.42 1.87
CA ILE A 75 -7.79 2.43 2.46
C ILE A 75 -8.21 0.99 2.56
N SER A 76 -8.49 0.52 3.76
CA SER A 76 -8.94 -0.86 3.97
C SER A 76 -10.09 -0.96 4.94
N ASN A 77 -11.06 -1.82 4.60
CA ASN A 77 -12.18 -2.19 5.45
C ASN A 77 -12.15 -3.69 5.65
N ARG A 78 -12.31 -4.14 6.89
CA ARG A 78 -12.32 -5.56 7.23
C ARG A 78 -13.44 -5.89 8.19
N LEU A 79 -14.26 -6.86 7.81
CA LEU A 79 -15.22 -7.52 8.69
C LEU A 79 -14.67 -8.91 9.04
N LYS A 80 -14.61 -9.26 10.33
CA LYS A 80 -14.09 -10.53 10.80
C LYS A 80 -15.05 -11.14 11.82
N TYR A 81 -15.40 -12.41 11.60
CA TYR A 81 -16.04 -13.26 12.57
C TYR A 81 -15.04 -14.23 13.17
N THR A 82 -15.07 -14.45 14.49
CA THR A 82 -14.22 -15.40 15.18
C THR A 82 -15.05 -16.26 16.11
N PHE A 83 -14.96 -17.57 15.95
CA PHE A 83 -15.38 -18.57 16.91
C PHE A 83 -14.17 -18.99 17.74
N GLU A 84 -14.28 -18.92 19.07
CA GLU A 84 -13.18 -19.22 19.98
C GLU A 84 -13.62 -20.25 21.02
N LYS A 85 -12.83 -21.29 21.18
CA LYS A 85 -12.92 -22.32 22.22
C LYS A 85 -11.58 -22.35 22.97
N LYS A 86 -11.54 -22.94 24.18
CA LYS A 86 -10.37 -22.93 25.07
C LYS A 86 -9.01 -23.18 24.37
N ASN A 87 -8.95 -24.14 23.48
CA ASN A 87 -7.68 -24.60 22.87
C ASN A 87 -7.53 -24.24 21.38
N TYR A 88 -8.58 -23.74 20.73
CA TYR A 88 -8.54 -23.36 19.32
C TYR A 88 -9.50 -22.24 18.99
N SER A 89 -9.24 -21.55 17.91
CA SER A 89 -10.19 -20.62 17.32
C SER A 89 -10.18 -20.71 15.80
N PHE A 90 -11.34 -20.43 15.23
CA PHE A 90 -11.54 -20.34 13.80
C PHE A 90 -12.06 -18.95 13.45
N SER A 91 -11.52 -18.31 12.43
CA SER A 91 -11.96 -16.99 12.02
C SER A 91 -12.16 -16.93 10.51
N LEU A 92 -13.21 -16.24 10.11
CA LEU A 92 -13.47 -15.84 8.73
C LEU A 92 -13.40 -14.32 8.64
N SER A 93 -12.74 -13.79 7.64
CA SER A 93 -12.72 -12.35 7.41
C SER A 93 -12.85 -12.02 5.93
N LEU A 94 -13.56 -10.93 5.68
CA LEU A 94 -13.68 -10.26 4.40
C LEU A 94 -13.00 -8.90 4.51
N SER A 95 -12.09 -8.60 3.60
CA SER A 95 -11.46 -7.28 3.53
C SER A 95 -11.58 -6.72 2.12
N ASP A 96 -11.87 -5.41 1.99
CA ASP A 96 -11.70 -4.63 0.76
C ASP A 96 -10.48 -3.73 0.94
N ARG A 97 -9.54 -3.81 0.02
CA ARG A 97 -8.26 -3.11 0.10
C ARG A 97 -8.01 -2.30 -1.16
N ASN A 98 -7.68 -1.03 -0.97
CA ASN A 98 -7.24 -0.11 -2.01
C ASN A 98 -5.87 0.39 -1.62
N ILE A 99 -4.87 0.15 -2.45
CA ILE A 99 -3.46 0.44 -2.18
C ILE A 99 -2.92 1.24 -3.35
N LEU A 100 -2.26 2.35 -3.06
CA LEU A 100 -1.42 3.11 -4.00
C LEU A 100 -0.01 3.16 -3.43
N ASN A 101 0.96 2.79 -4.22
CA ASN A 101 2.37 2.85 -3.89
C ASN A 101 3.13 3.47 -5.07
N THR A 102 3.82 4.55 -4.83
CA THR A 102 4.50 5.32 -5.87
C THR A 102 5.91 5.66 -5.40
N SER A 103 6.85 5.52 -6.32
CA SER A 103 8.24 5.95 -6.18
C SER A 103 8.59 6.82 -7.39
N PHE A 104 9.28 7.94 -7.19
CA PHE A 104 9.64 8.84 -8.28
C PHE A 104 10.88 9.68 -7.95
N SER A 105 11.62 10.03 -9.01
CA SER A 105 12.81 10.85 -8.89
C SER A 105 12.48 12.32 -8.56
N ASP A 106 13.45 13.05 -8.02
CA ASP A 106 13.34 14.49 -7.81
C ASP A 106 13.18 15.25 -9.14
N ASP A 107 13.84 14.79 -10.19
CA ASP A 107 13.76 15.37 -11.53
C ASP A 107 12.36 15.27 -12.13
N LEU A 108 11.60 14.21 -11.81
CA LEU A 108 10.20 14.11 -12.22
C LEU A 108 9.34 15.19 -11.53
N LEU A 109 9.57 15.49 -10.25
CA LEU A 109 8.88 16.58 -9.57
C LEU A 109 9.18 17.94 -10.23
N ARG A 110 10.45 18.16 -10.59
CA ARG A 110 10.89 19.38 -11.29
C ARG A 110 10.20 19.50 -12.62
N LEU A 111 10.21 18.45 -13.42
CA LEU A 111 9.53 18.43 -14.71
C LEU A 111 8.03 18.75 -14.59
N VAL A 112 7.35 18.12 -13.64
CA VAL A 112 5.89 18.29 -13.45
C VAL A 112 5.53 19.72 -13.02
N PHE A 113 6.34 20.38 -12.19
CA PHE A 113 5.99 21.69 -11.64
C PHE A 113 6.61 22.88 -12.38
N GLU A 114 7.78 22.71 -13.00
CA GLU A 114 8.54 23.79 -13.62
C GLU A 114 8.66 23.62 -15.16
N GLY A 115 8.37 22.42 -15.67
CA GLY A 115 8.54 22.08 -17.07
C GLY A 115 10.02 21.87 -17.44
N ASN A 116 10.27 21.48 -18.68
CA ASN A 116 11.61 21.16 -19.18
C ASN A 116 12.44 22.42 -19.56
N PHE A 117 11.79 23.54 -19.86
CA PHE A 117 12.46 24.75 -20.34
C PHE A 117 13.46 25.31 -19.34
N ASN A 118 13.19 25.19 -18.03
CA ASN A 118 14.09 25.63 -16.96
C ASN A 118 15.36 24.74 -16.82
N TYR A 119 15.38 23.62 -17.52
CA TYR A 119 16.45 22.59 -17.45
C TYR A 119 17.19 22.44 -18.79
N GLN A 120 17.31 23.52 -19.58
CA GLN A 120 18.06 23.52 -20.82
C GLN A 120 19.52 23.13 -20.59
N ASN A 121 20.08 22.36 -21.53
CA ASN A 121 21.45 21.81 -21.48
C ASN A 121 21.67 20.87 -20.27
N LYS A 122 20.60 20.31 -19.72
CA LYS A 122 20.64 19.33 -18.64
C LYS A 122 19.78 18.12 -19.02
N THR A 123 20.19 16.97 -18.54
CA THR A 123 19.39 15.75 -18.64
C THR A 123 18.66 15.55 -17.32
N LEU A 124 17.34 15.47 -17.37
CA LEU A 124 16.52 15.04 -16.25
C LEU A 124 16.43 13.51 -16.24
N ASP A 125 16.58 12.88 -15.08
CA ASP A 125 16.57 11.44 -14.90
C ASP A 125 15.28 10.99 -14.19
N PHE A 126 14.57 10.05 -14.80
CA PHE A 126 13.31 9.48 -14.29
C PHE A 126 13.43 8.00 -13.95
N ALA A 127 14.64 7.42 -14.02
CA ALA A 127 14.84 6.01 -13.71
C ALA A 127 14.38 5.69 -12.27
N GLY A 128 13.82 4.51 -12.08
CA GLY A 128 13.27 4.08 -10.80
C GLY A 128 11.89 4.66 -10.46
N THR A 129 11.30 5.48 -11.34
CA THR A 129 9.92 5.93 -11.17
C THR A 129 8.97 4.76 -11.35
N SER A 130 8.11 4.54 -10.35
CA SER A 130 7.11 3.49 -10.39
C SER A 130 5.79 3.93 -9.76
N ILE A 131 4.69 3.45 -10.31
CA ILE A 131 3.35 3.61 -9.76
C ILE A 131 2.71 2.25 -9.71
N ARG A 132 2.13 1.91 -8.57
CA ARG A 132 1.32 0.72 -8.41
C ARG A 132 0.05 1.03 -7.67
N ALA A 133 -1.08 0.71 -8.26
CA ALA A 133 -2.39 0.81 -7.66
C ALA A 133 -3.08 -0.56 -7.71
N ASP A 134 -3.51 -1.05 -6.57
CA ASP A 134 -4.19 -2.33 -6.42
C ASP A 134 -5.53 -2.13 -5.72
N ARG A 135 -6.58 -2.74 -6.26
CA ARG A 135 -7.84 -2.95 -5.54
C ARG A 135 -8.24 -4.41 -5.60
N PHE A 136 -8.51 -4.99 -4.44
CA PHE A 136 -8.94 -6.39 -4.33
C PHE A 136 -9.73 -6.66 -3.05
N GLN A 137 -10.58 -7.68 -3.09
CA GLN A 137 -11.20 -8.28 -1.91
C GLN A 137 -10.42 -9.51 -1.48
N GLN A 138 -10.26 -9.68 -0.17
CA GLN A 138 -9.61 -10.82 0.44
C GLN A 138 -10.58 -11.56 1.36
N TYR A 139 -10.84 -12.82 1.05
CA TYR A 139 -11.63 -13.77 1.85
C TYR A 139 -10.66 -14.69 2.58
N LYS A 140 -10.45 -14.43 3.88
CA LYS A 140 -9.44 -15.13 4.68
C LYS A 140 -10.08 -16.05 5.72
N CYS A 141 -9.63 -17.31 5.73
CA CYS A 141 -9.87 -18.28 6.76
C CYS A 141 -8.63 -18.42 7.63
N THR A 142 -8.81 -18.41 8.97
CA THR A 142 -7.68 -18.58 9.90
C THR A 142 -8.04 -19.62 10.95
N TYR A 143 -7.20 -20.60 11.12
CA TYR A 143 -7.22 -21.55 12.23
C TYR A 143 -6.09 -21.24 13.20
N LYS A 144 -6.42 -21.20 14.49
CA LYS A 144 -5.45 -20.97 15.57
C LYS A 144 -5.59 -22.06 16.60
N THR A 145 -4.48 -22.64 17.02
CA THR A 145 -4.39 -23.58 18.14
C THR A 145 -3.60 -22.98 19.29
N VAL A 146 -3.96 -23.36 20.50
CA VAL A 146 -3.35 -22.90 21.73
C VAL A 146 -2.92 -24.11 22.55
N THR A 147 -1.62 -24.24 22.74
CA THR A 147 -1.02 -25.22 23.65
C THR A 147 -0.37 -24.46 24.81
N ASN A 148 -0.26 -25.00 25.99
CA ASN A 148 0.10 -24.33 27.25
C ASN A 148 0.89 -23.00 27.15
N LYS A 149 1.94 -22.92 26.32
CA LYS A 149 2.82 -21.75 26.18
C LYS A 149 2.95 -21.22 24.75
N ILE A 150 2.38 -21.93 23.79
CA ILE A 150 2.56 -21.64 22.36
C ILE A 150 1.18 -21.49 21.70
N LYS A 151 1.00 -20.43 20.93
CA LYS A 151 -0.15 -20.25 20.05
C LYS A 151 0.36 -20.23 18.62
N ILE A 152 -0.16 -21.10 17.79
CA ILE A 152 0.17 -21.17 16.37
C ILE A 152 -1.10 -20.87 15.58
N SER A 153 -1.01 -20.02 14.55
CA SER A 153 -2.11 -19.87 13.61
C SER A 153 -1.64 -19.93 12.17
N ALA A 154 -2.45 -20.58 11.35
CA ALA A 154 -2.29 -20.62 9.91
C ALA A 154 -3.50 -20.00 9.23
N SER A 155 -3.29 -19.31 8.14
CA SER A 155 -4.36 -18.70 7.36
C SER A 155 -4.17 -18.94 5.87
N ALA A 156 -5.30 -19.10 5.18
CA ALA A 156 -5.38 -19.13 3.74
C ALA A 156 -6.43 -18.13 3.27
N SER A 157 -6.16 -17.48 2.15
CA SER A 157 -7.03 -16.46 1.58
C SER A 157 -7.26 -16.72 0.10
N TYR A 158 -8.49 -16.52 -0.34
CA TYR A 158 -8.81 -16.28 -1.73
C TYR A 158 -8.82 -14.77 -1.98
N LEU A 159 -8.24 -14.33 -3.09
CA LEU A 159 -8.15 -12.96 -3.53
C LEU A 159 -8.99 -12.76 -4.80
N SER A 160 -9.89 -11.79 -4.78
CA SER A 160 -10.64 -11.33 -5.95
C SER A 160 -10.06 -10.00 -6.38
N GLY A 161 -9.26 -9.98 -7.43
CA GLY A 161 -8.66 -8.78 -7.98
C GLY A 161 -9.67 -7.97 -8.80
N ASN A 162 -9.81 -6.69 -8.48
CA ASN A 162 -10.73 -5.81 -9.21
C ASN A 162 -9.98 -4.93 -10.19
N ASN A 163 -8.99 -4.15 -9.68
CA ASN A 163 -8.22 -3.23 -10.50
C ASN A 163 -6.73 -3.36 -10.16
N HIS A 164 -5.92 -3.32 -11.18
CA HIS A 164 -4.47 -3.25 -11.09
C HIS A 164 -3.94 -2.28 -12.13
N LEU A 165 -3.06 -1.42 -11.69
CA LEU A 165 -2.17 -0.61 -12.50
C LEU A 165 -0.78 -0.73 -11.92
N SER A 166 0.17 -1.13 -12.70
CA SER A 166 1.58 -1.07 -12.37
C SER A 166 2.32 -0.48 -13.56
N TYR A 167 3.20 0.44 -13.26
CA TYR A 167 4.02 1.15 -14.23
C TYR A 167 5.40 1.38 -13.63
N ILE A 168 6.45 1.08 -14.37
CA ILE A 168 7.83 1.32 -13.97
C ILE A 168 8.64 1.86 -15.13
N ILE A 169 9.47 2.84 -14.84
CA ILE A 169 10.52 3.35 -15.73
C ILE A 169 11.85 2.77 -15.23
N GLU A 170 12.41 1.81 -15.96
CA GLU A 170 13.71 1.24 -15.64
C GLU A 170 14.84 2.19 -16.05
N LYS A 171 14.68 2.83 -17.22
CA LYS A 171 15.52 3.94 -17.70
C LYS A 171 14.60 5.03 -18.22
N GLY A 172 14.86 6.25 -17.86
CA GLY A 172 14.08 7.38 -18.34
C GLY A 172 14.90 8.64 -18.27
N SER A 173 15.06 9.35 -19.38
CA SER A 173 15.76 10.62 -19.41
C SER A 173 15.15 11.58 -20.41
N LEU A 174 15.23 12.86 -20.08
CA LEU A 174 14.84 13.97 -20.95
C LEU A 174 15.96 15.01 -20.98
N TYR A 175 16.62 15.15 -22.12
CA TYR A 175 17.50 16.26 -22.40
C TYR A 175 16.76 17.34 -23.18
N THR A 176 16.91 18.59 -22.78
CA THR A 176 16.36 19.76 -23.47
C THR A 176 17.52 20.61 -23.99
N ALA A 177 17.63 20.76 -25.29
CA ALA A 177 18.64 21.61 -25.90
C ALA A 177 18.44 23.09 -25.58
N ALA A 178 19.49 23.91 -25.84
CA ALA A 178 19.40 25.36 -25.68
C ALA A 178 18.20 25.92 -26.45
N PHE A 179 17.47 26.84 -25.84
CA PHE A 179 16.28 27.48 -26.39
C PHE A 179 15.15 26.49 -26.78
N GLY A 180 15.23 25.23 -26.30
CA GLY A 180 14.23 24.22 -26.62
C GLY A 180 14.25 23.74 -28.07
N THR A 181 15.39 23.89 -28.77
CA THR A 181 15.51 23.55 -30.20
C THR A 181 15.39 22.06 -30.47
N SER A 182 15.70 21.21 -29.51
CA SER A 182 15.42 19.76 -29.58
C SER A 182 15.19 19.17 -28.20
N LEU A 183 14.51 18.03 -28.18
CA LEU A 183 14.32 17.18 -27.01
C LEU A 183 14.83 15.78 -27.33
N ASP A 184 15.74 15.25 -26.51
CA ASP A 184 16.14 13.86 -26.57
C ASP A 184 15.48 13.11 -25.41
N ILE A 185 14.66 12.13 -25.73
CA ILE A 185 13.93 11.32 -24.78
C ILE A 185 14.40 9.88 -24.93
N ALA A 186 14.92 9.30 -23.87
CA ALA A 186 15.20 7.87 -23.78
C ALA A 186 14.32 7.27 -22.68
N TYR A 187 13.69 6.16 -22.98
CA TYR A 187 12.85 5.47 -21.99
C TYR A 187 12.83 3.97 -22.23
N ASP A 188 12.90 3.24 -21.13
CA ASP A 188 12.70 1.81 -21.01
C ASP A 188 11.68 1.61 -19.89
N MET A 189 10.48 1.20 -20.25
CA MET A 189 9.37 1.13 -19.31
C MET A 189 8.49 -0.07 -19.52
N SER A 190 7.90 -0.54 -18.46
CA SER A 190 6.87 -1.57 -18.50
C SER A 190 5.63 -1.16 -17.74
N ALA A 191 4.46 -1.58 -18.24
CA ALA A 191 3.20 -1.35 -17.59
C ALA A 191 2.30 -2.59 -17.66
N PHE A 192 1.54 -2.81 -16.60
CA PHE A 192 0.58 -3.89 -16.47
C PHE A 192 -0.73 -3.30 -15.96
N VAL A 193 -1.81 -3.52 -16.69
CA VAL A 193 -3.13 -2.94 -16.39
C VAL A 193 -4.18 -4.03 -16.47
N SER A 194 -4.97 -4.19 -15.42
CA SER A 194 -6.14 -5.08 -15.46
C SER A 194 -7.20 -4.53 -16.45
N ASP A 195 -8.15 -5.39 -16.82
CA ASP A 195 -9.25 -4.98 -17.70
C ASP A 195 -10.01 -3.76 -17.12
N THR A 196 -10.07 -2.68 -17.89
CA THR A 196 -10.75 -1.42 -17.57
C THR A 196 -12.09 -1.26 -18.28
N SER A 197 -12.56 -2.29 -19.00
CA SER A 197 -13.81 -2.23 -19.81
C SER A 197 -15.08 -2.00 -18.99
N SER A 198 -15.03 -2.17 -17.67
CA SER A 198 -16.16 -1.99 -16.78
C SER A 198 -15.88 -0.95 -15.70
N LEU A 199 -16.81 -0.02 -15.51
CA LEU A 199 -16.80 0.93 -14.40
C LEU A 199 -17.21 0.34 -13.06
N ASN A 200 -17.64 -0.95 -13.03
CA ASN A 200 -17.99 -1.61 -11.76
C ASN A 200 -16.73 -1.85 -10.90
N PRO A 201 -16.59 -1.15 -9.78
CA PRO A 201 -15.40 -1.25 -8.94
C PRO A 201 -15.24 -2.61 -8.23
N PHE A 202 -16.24 -3.49 -8.30
CA PHE A 202 -16.24 -4.85 -7.74
C PHE A 202 -16.20 -5.94 -8.81
N LYS A 203 -16.02 -5.57 -10.10
CA LYS A 203 -15.80 -6.57 -11.14
C LYS A 203 -14.57 -7.39 -10.80
N ASN A 204 -14.68 -8.70 -10.88
CA ASN A 204 -13.54 -9.60 -10.74
C ASN A 204 -12.79 -9.64 -12.08
N ASN A 205 -11.58 -9.13 -12.10
CA ASN A 205 -10.66 -9.12 -13.24
C ASN A 205 -9.41 -9.98 -12.98
N GLY A 206 -9.39 -10.72 -11.87
CA GLY A 206 -8.29 -11.61 -11.55
C GLY A 206 -8.54 -12.38 -10.25
N ASN A 207 -7.88 -13.52 -10.11
CA ASN A 207 -8.05 -14.43 -8.99
C ASN A 207 -6.72 -14.78 -8.38
N GLY A 208 -6.67 -14.91 -7.06
CA GLY A 208 -5.42 -15.17 -6.38
C GLY A 208 -5.56 -15.91 -5.07
N LEU A 209 -4.41 -16.24 -4.51
CA LEU A 209 -4.30 -16.93 -3.22
C LEU A 209 -3.24 -16.23 -2.36
N ALA A 210 -3.44 -16.25 -1.05
CA ALA A 210 -2.44 -15.81 -0.09
C ALA A 210 -2.44 -16.70 1.15
N LEU A 211 -1.26 -16.85 1.75
CA LEU A 211 -1.03 -17.65 2.94
C LEU A 211 -0.49 -16.77 4.07
N GLY A 212 -0.69 -17.23 5.30
CA GLY A 212 -0.10 -16.60 6.47
C GLY A 212 0.13 -17.60 7.59
N LEU A 213 1.17 -17.34 8.36
CA LEU A 213 1.56 -18.13 9.52
C LEU A 213 1.94 -17.20 10.66
N SER A 214 1.49 -17.49 11.88
CA SER A 214 1.98 -16.79 13.05
C SER A 214 2.19 -17.71 14.24
N THR A 215 3.16 -17.37 15.06
CA THR A 215 3.40 -18.02 16.33
C THR A 215 3.55 -16.98 17.43
N GLU A 216 3.01 -17.31 18.61
CA GLU A 216 3.17 -16.55 19.83
C GLU A 216 3.57 -17.50 20.93
N PHE A 217 4.64 -17.22 21.64
CA PHE A 217 5.10 -18.03 22.75
C PHE A 217 5.54 -17.19 23.95
N GLN A 218 5.35 -17.76 25.12
CA GLN A 218 5.77 -17.15 26.37
C GLN A 218 7.19 -17.60 26.73
N PHE A 219 8.08 -16.64 26.92
CA PHE A 219 9.44 -16.87 27.44
C PHE A 219 9.63 -16.05 28.69
N LYS A 220 9.66 -16.73 29.86
CA LYS A 220 9.61 -16.09 31.19
C LYS A 220 8.37 -15.17 31.28
N GLU A 221 8.56 -13.89 31.60
CA GLU A 221 7.51 -12.88 31.73
C GLU A 221 7.23 -12.13 30.44
N LYS A 222 7.86 -12.54 29.33
CA LYS A 222 7.73 -11.90 28.02
C LYS A 222 6.93 -12.77 27.07
N THR A 223 6.17 -12.13 26.19
CA THR A 223 5.48 -12.77 25.08
C THR A 223 6.18 -12.37 23.80
N ILE A 224 6.62 -13.33 23.02
CA ILE A 224 7.24 -13.14 21.70
C ILE A 224 6.23 -13.56 20.64
N HIS A 225 6.04 -12.71 19.63
CA HIS A 225 5.16 -12.97 18.50
C HIS A 225 5.90 -12.76 17.20
N ILE A 226 5.79 -13.75 16.31
CA ILE A 226 6.36 -13.73 14.96
C ILE A 226 5.23 -14.04 13.99
N SER A 227 5.07 -13.27 12.93
CA SER A 227 4.07 -13.55 11.91
C SER A 227 4.53 -13.17 10.51
N PHE A 228 4.12 -13.98 9.56
CA PHE A 228 4.11 -13.71 8.13
C PHE A 228 2.66 -13.72 7.67
N SER A 229 2.24 -12.70 6.95
CA SER A 229 0.89 -12.63 6.41
C SER A 229 0.88 -12.14 4.98
N ASP A 230 -0.16 -12.55 4.26
CA ASP A 230 -0.44 -12.11 2.90
C ASP A 230 0.68 -12.47 1.89
N LEU A 231 1.36 -13.64 2.11
CA LEU A 231 2.26 -14.23 1.12
C LEU A 231 1.43 -14.75 -0.05
N GLY A 232 1.27 -13.94 -1.09
CA GLY A 232 0.33 -14.27 -2.15
C GLY A 232 0.44 -13.42 -3.40
N PHE A 233 -0.38 -13.79 -4.38
CA PHE A 233 -0.42 -13.17 -5.69
C PHE A 233 -1.85 -13.18 -6.25
N ILE A 234 -2.06 -12.36 -7.28
CA ILE A 234 -3.26 -12.33 -8.12
C ILE A 234 -2.83 -12.62 -9.56
N MET A 235 -3.50 -13.57 -10.21
CA MET A 235 -3.44 -13.78 -11.65
C MET A 235 -4.54 -12.96 -12.30
N TRP A 236 -4.16 -12.02 -13.13
CA TRP A 236 -5.08 -11.15 -13.87
C TRP A 236 -5.52 -11.82 -15.17
N ASP A 237 -6.74 -11.53 -15.58
CA ASP A 237 -7.40 -12.20 -16.70
C ASP A 237 -6.71 -11.88 -18.05
N PRO A 238 -6.90 -12.72 -19.09
CA PRO A 238 -6.29 -12.52 -20.42
C PRO A 238 -6.72 -11.22 -21.14
N THR A 239 -7.79 -10.58 -20.68
CA THR A 239 -8.25 -9.25 -21.17
C THR A 239 -7.43 -8.09 -20.60
N SER A 240 -6.44 -8.38 -19.78
CA SER A 240 -5.50 -7.42 -19.21
C SER A 240 -4.48 -6.96 -20.26
N PHE A 241 -3.90 -5.78 -20.04
CA PHE A 241 -2.92 -5.19 -20.97
C PHE A 241 -1.53 -5.23 -20.38
N ASN A 242 -0.57 -5.67 -21.19
CA ASN A 242 0.85 -5.63 -20.89
C ASN A 242 1.53 -4.75 -21.93
N LEU A 243 2.34 -3.81 -21.47
CA LEU A 243 3.09 -2.89 -22.30
C LEU A 243 4.55 -2.97 -21.90
N ALA A 244 5.44 -3.10 -22.85
CA ALA A 244 6.88 -2.94 -22.67
C ALA A 244 7.40 -2.07 -23.82
N ILE A 245 8.12 -1.02 -23.49
CA ILE A 245 8.67 -0.08 -24.45
C ILE A 245 10.13 0.18 -24.07
N ASP A 246 11.03 -0.04 -25.04
CA ASP A 246 12.42 0.40 -24.96
C ASP A 246 12.67 1.24 -26.24
N SER A 247 12.80 2.54 -26.08
CA SER A 247 12.91 3.45 -27.20
C SER A 247 13.70 4.70 -26.89
N ASN A 248 14.31 5.25 -27.95
CA ASN A 248 14.92 6.57 -27.94
C ASN A 248 14.23 7.43 -29.00
N PHE A 249 13.85 8.62 -28.60
CA PHE A 249 13.16 9.57 -29.45
C PHE A 249 13.87 10.93 -29.42
N ASN A 250 14.17 11.46 -30.61
CA ASN A 250 14.65 12.83 -30.77
C ASN A 250 13.56 13.66 -31.41
N PHE A 251 13.14 14.72 -30.74
CA PHE A 251 12.19 15.69 -31.28
C PHE A 251 12.93 17.01 -31.57
N SER A 252 13.11 17.33 -32.83
CA SER A 252 13.78 18.55 -33.30
C SER A 252 12.82 19.71 -33.62
N GLY A 253 11.59 19.63 -33.14
CA GLY A 253 10.55 20.61 -33.44
C GLY A 253 9.70 20.23 -34.64
N ILE A 254 8.64 21.00 -34.86
CA ILE A 254 7.78 20.90 -36.03
C ILE A 254 8.16 22.04 -36.96
N GLU A 255 8.58 21.73 -38.18
CA GLU A 255 8.82 22.75 -39.21
C GLU A 255 7.48 23.33 -39.63
N VAL A 256 7.28 24.62 -39.38
CA VAL A 256 6.07 25.34 -39.77
C VAL A 256 6.44 26.32 -40.86
N GLU A 257 6.18 25.96 -42.11
CA GLU A 257 6.47 26.81 -43.24
C GLU A 257 5.69 28.15 -43.20
N ASN A 258 4.49 28.14 -42.59
CA ASN A 258 3.69 29.34 -42.44
C ASN A 258 2.90 29.31 -41.12
N ILE A 259 3.21 30.17 -40.21
CA ILE A 259 2.59 30.28 -38.87
C ILE A 259 1.09 30.66 -38.96
N LEU A 260 0.66 31.30 -40.02
CA LEU A 260 -0.73 31.67 -40.25
C LEU A 260 -1.59 30.53 -40.78
N SER A 261 -0.99 29.44 -41.27
CA SER A 261 -1.65 28.23 -41.75
C SER A 261 -1.50 27.03 -40.79
N PHE A 262 -1.11 27.28 -39.54
CA PHE A 262 -0.97 26.27 -38.51
C PHE A 262 -2.36 25.61 -38.24
N SER A 263 -2.52 24.35 -38.59
CA SER A 263 -3.74 23.59 -38.40
C SER A 263 -3.46 22.31 -37.60
N ASP A 264 -4.51 21.74 -37.04
CA ASP A 264 -4.44 20.47 -36.27
C ASP A 264 -3.84 19.30 -37.09
N SER A 265 -3.88 19.39 -38.42
CA SER A 265 -3.29 18.37 -39.30
C SER A 265 -1.77 18.31 -39.24
N VAL A 266 -1.09 19.41 -38.94
CA VAL A 266 0.40 19.46 -38.79
C VAL A 266 0.84 18.66 -37.56
N ILE A 267 -0.01 18.60 -36.52
CA ILE A 267 0.23 17.79 -35.32
C ILE A 267 -0.07 16.32 -35.60
N GLN A 268 -1.07 16.02 -36.49
CA GLN A 268 -1.47 14.64 -36.81
C GLN A 268 -0.52 13.94 -37.78
N GLU A 269 0.16 14.68 -38.68
CA GLU A 269 1.14 14.11 -39.62
C GLU A 269 2.42 13.61 -38.94
N ASN A 270 2.77 14.16 -37.79
CA ASN A 270 3.85 13.61 -36.93
C ASN A 270 3.26 12.54 -36.00
N ASN A 271 2.99 11.37 -36.56
CA ASN A 271 2.37 10.22 -35.90
C ASN A 271 3.13 9.81 -34.63
N ILE A 272 2.86 10.49 -33.52
CA ILE A 272 3.24 10.03 -32.18
C ILE A 272 2.69 8.61 -31.94
N ASN A 273 1.56 8.27 -32.59
CA ASN A 273 0.93 6.96 -32.48
C ASN A 273 1.81 5.80 -33.03
N ASP A 274 2.71 6.03 -33.97
CA ASP A 274 3.59 4.99 -34.51
C ASP A 274 4.75 4.64 -33.55
N TYR A 275 5.00 5.48 -32.56
CA TYR A 275 5.98 5.26 -31.49
C TYR A 275 5.36 4.72 -30.20
N ILE A 276 4.04 4.63 -30.15
CA ILE A 276 3.29 4.19 -28.99
C ILE A 276 2.63 2.84 -29.30
N LEU A 277 3.08 1.81 -28.54
CA LEU A 277 2.29 0.69 -28.08
C LEU A 277 2.28 -0.59 -28.93
N ASN A 278 3.24 -1.43 -28.69
CA ASN A 278 2.98 -2.87 -28.71
C ASN A 278 2.20 -3.25 -27.43
N THR A 279 0.88 -2.94 -27.41
CA THR A 279 0.00 -3.42 -26.34
C THR A 279 -0.40 -4.84 -26.64
N ASN A 280 0.01 -5.77 -25.83
CA ASN A 280 -0.47 -7.15 -25.90
C ASN A 280 -1.51 -7.39 -24.82
N GLN A 281 -2.67 -7.93 -25.21
CA GLN A 281 -3.60 -8.50 -24.25
C GLN A 281 -3.07 -9.85 -23.79
N ALA A 282 -2.72 -9.95 -22.53
CA ALA A 282 -2.26 -11.19 -21.91
C ALA A 282 -2.49 -11.19 -20.41
N SER A 283 -2.69 -12.37 -19.86
CA SER A 283 -2.69 -12.55 -18.41
C SER A 283 -1.32 -12.24 -17.83
N PHE A 284 -1.32 -11.67 -16.66
CA PHE A 284 -0.10 -11.47 -15.87
C PHE A 284 -0.34 -11.78 -14.39
N LYS A 285 0.74 -11.88 -13.65
CA LYS A 285 0.73 -12.18 -12.22
C LYS A 285 1.29 -11.00 -11.45
N SER A 286 0.57 -10.55 -10.42
CA SER A 286 1.08 -9.54 -9.49
C SER A 286 1.11 -10.06 -8.06
N TYR A 287 2.13 -9.69 -7.30
CA TYR A 287 2.25 -10.04 -5.89
C TYR A 287 1.59 -8.99 -5.01
N ILE A 288 0.86 -9.42 -3.98
CA ILE A 288 0.35 -8.49 -2.97
C ILE A 288 1.43 -8.21 -1.91
N PRO A 289 1.38 -7.05 -1.21
CA PRO A 289 2.33 -6.74 -0.15
C PRO A 289 2.23 -7.75 1.00
N SER A 290 3.29 -8.54 1.17
CA SER A 290 3.44 -9.48 2.27
C SER A 290 4.00 -8.78 3.49
N ASN A 291 3.51 -9.11 4.70
CA ASN A 291 3.93 -8.49 5.93
C ASN A 291 4.67 -9.49 6.81
N PHE A 292 5.85 -9.11 7.27
CA PHE A 292 6.56 -9.73 8.37
C PHE A 292 6.40 -8.84 9.60
N HIS A 293 6.06 -9.45 10.74
CA HIS A 293 5.90 -8.74 12.00
C HIS A 293 6.54 -9.53 13.14
N PHE A 294 7.44 -8.87 13.86
CA PHE A 294 8.07 -9.35 15.08
C PHE A 294 7.75 -8.42 16.24
N ARG A 295 7.35 -8.95 17.39
CA ARG A 295 7.13 -8.14 18.59
C ARG A 295 7.47 -8.89 19.85
N ILE A 296 7.95 -8.15 20.85
CA ILE A 296 8.18 -8.61 22.21
C ILE A 296 7.33 -7.72 23.12
N SER A 297 6.49 -8.33 23.93
CA SER A 297 5.67 -7.65 24.94
C SER A 297 6.03 -8.15 26.32
N GLY A 298 6.00 -7.27 27.32
CA GLY A 298 6.28 -7.61 28.70
C GLY A 298 5.65 -6.64 29.68
N TYR A 299 5.79 -6.96 30.95
CA TYR A 299 5.38 -6.09 32.05
C TYR A 299 6.59 -5.32 32.58
N SER A 300 6.34 -4.12 33.08
CA SER A 300 7.34 -3.27 33.71
C SER A 300 6.93 -2.96 35.13
N ASN A 301 7.90 -2.88 36.04
CA ASN A 301 7.68 -2.49 37.42
C ASN A 301 7.54 -0.97 37.60
N PHE A 302 7.66 -0.18 36.53
CA PHE A 302 7.44 1.26 36.60
C PHE A 302 5.98 1.60 36.88
N LYS A 303 5.75 2.52 37.81
CA LYS A 303 4.41 2.90 38.30
C LYS A 303 3.41 3.28 37.19
N TYR A 304 3.89 3.93 36.13
CA TYR A 304 3.07 4.44 35.03
C TYR A 304 3.16 3.65 33.71
N LEU A 305 4.18 2.78 33.60
CA LEU A 305 4.42 1.99 32.38
C LEU A 305 4.26 0.51 32.70
N LYS A 306 3.04 0.02 32.87
CA LYS A 306 2.79 -1.37 33.28
C LYS A 306 3.07 -2.39 32.19
N ASN A 307 2.75 -2.05 30.95
CA ASN A 307 2.92 -2.93 29.81
C ASN A 307 3.71 -2.22 28.73
N TYR A 308 4.65 -2.89 28.12
CA TYR A 308 5.37 -2.38 26.96
C TYR A 308 5.36 -3.39 25.83
N THR A 309 5.44 -2.91 24.60
CA THR A 309 5.64 -3.72 23.41
C THR A 309 6.68 -3.05 22.54
N LEU A 310 7.71 -3.79 22.20
CA LEU A 310 8.71 -3.46 21.19
C LEU A 310 8.38 -4.28 19.95
N GLY A 311 8.43 -3.69 18.78
CA GLY A 311 8.13 -4.43 17.55
C GLY A 311 8.89 -3.90 16.35
N MET A 312 8.92 -4.76 15.35
CA MET A 312 9.43 -4.48 14.01
C MET A 312 8.42 -5.01 13.00
N GLN A 313 8.19 -4.23 11.95
CA GLN A 313 7.42 -4.63 10.79
C GLN A 313 8.26 -4.43 9.54
N ALA A 314 8.24 -5.41 8.64
CA ALA A 314 8.79 -5.32 7.31
C ALA A 314 7.71 -5.69 6.29
N LYS A 315 7.75 -5.08 5.12
CA LYS A 315 6.91 -5.47 3.99
C LYS A 315 7.81 -5.96 2.86
N TRP A 316 7.34 -6.96 2.17
CA TRP A 316 7.99 -7.52 1.02
C TRP A 316 6.99 -7.68 -0.11
N GLN A 317 7.33 -7.18 -1.28
CA GLN A 317 6.52 -7.27 -2.48
C GLN A 317 7.47 -7.46 -3.66
N PRO A 318 7.52 -8.68 -4.23
CA PRO A 318 8.34 -8.92 -5.40
C PRO A 318 7.92 -8.04 -6.58
N TYR A 319 8.90 -7.67 -7.38
CA TYR A 319 8.70 -6.98 -8.64
C TYR A 319 7.79 -7.79 -9.58
N LEU A 320 7.02 -7.07 -10.39
CA LEU A 320 6.22 -7.64 -11.46
C LEU A 320 7.15 -8.16 -12.56
N ASP A 321 7.43 -9.45 -12.51
CA ASP A 321 8.16 -10.16 -13.55
C ASP A 321 7.37 -11.42 -13.91
N ASN A 322 7.16 -11.64 -15.20
CA ASN A 322 6.57 -12.89 -15.72
C ASN A 322 7.50 -14.09 -15.53
N THR A 323 8.72 -13.89 -15.05
CA THR A 323 9.64 -15.00 -14.75
C THR A 323 9.24 -15.71 -13.45
N PRO A 324 9.35 -17.05 -13.40
CA PRO A 324 9.13 -17.78 -12.17
C PRO A 324 10.04 -17.25 -11.05
N LEU A 325 9.51 -17.15 -9.84
CA LEU A 325 10.28 -16.82 -8.63
C LEU A 325 11.56 -17.67 -8.56
N SER A 326 12.69 -17.11 -8.96
CA SER A 326 13.97 -17.73 -8.65
C SER A 326 14.44 -17.20 -7.30
N PHE A 327 14.79 -18.10 -6.38
CA PHE A 327 15.37 -17.72 -5.08
C PHE A 327 16.64 -16.85 -5.22
N ALA A 328 17.34 -16.92 -6.37
CA ALA A 328 18.47 -16.07 -6.68
C ALA A 328 18.11 -14.58 -6.84
N LYS A 329 16.91 -14.24 -7.30
CA LYS A 329 16.44 -12.86 -7.41
C LYS A 329 15.96 -12.27 -6.07
N ILE A 330 15.61 -13.08 -5.09
CA ILE A 330 15.22 -12.62 -3.74
C ILE A 330 16.36 -11.87 -3.04
N GLY A 331 17.62 -12.19 -3.34
CA GLY A 331 18.80 -11.53 -2.77
C GLY A 331 19.23 -10.24 -3.46
N GLN A 332 18.63 -9.85 -4.58
CA GLN A 332 19.06 -8.70 -5.41
C GLN A 332 18.21 -7.44 -5.26
N GLY A 333 17.44 -7.30 -4.17
CA GLY A 333 16.80 -6.02 -3.85
C GLY A 333 15.49 -5.70 -4.58
N PHE A 334 14.86 -6.66 -5.23
CA PHE A 334 13.56 -6.49 -5.88
C PHE A 334 12.43 -6.42 -4.86
N ASN A 335 12.27 -5.28 -4.22
CA ASN A 335 11.19 -5.03 -3.29
C ASN A 335 10.44 -3.76 -3.70
N GLU A 336 9.33 -3.92 -4.41
CA GLU A 336 8.43 -2.83 -4.80
C GLU A 336 7.64 -2.26 -3.62
N SER A 337 7.81 -2.79 -2.42
CA SER A 337 7.03 -2.30 -1.29
C SER A 337 7.36 -0.86 -0.92
N ASN A 338 8.55 -0.34 -1.27
CA ASN A 338 9.06 0.99 -0.86
C ASN A 338 9.00 1.22 0.67
N PHE A 339 8.79 0.16 1.43
CA PHE A 339 8.60 0.19 2.87
C PHE A 339 9.93 -0.03 3.59
N LYS A 340 10.41 0.97 4.32
CA LYS A 340 11.54 0.79 5.24
C LYS A 340 11.06 0.08 6.51
N ASN A 341 11.89 -0.81 7.03
CA ASN A 341 11.56 -1.52 8.27
C ASN A 341 11.07 -0.53 9.33
N LEU A 342 9.87 -0.78 9.84
CA LEU A 342 9.24 0.04 10.87
C LEU A 342 9.54 -0.54 12.23
N TYR A 343 10.24 0.19 13.08
CA TYR A 343 10.49 -0.13 14.47
C TYR A 343 9.56 0.69 15.35
N TYR A 344 9.00 0.08 16.37
CA TYR A 344 8.09 0.80 17.26
C TYR A 344 8.19 0.34 18.71
N ILE A 345 7.88 1.26 19.60
CA ILE A 345 7.59 1.01 21.00
C ILE A 345 6.21 1.55 21.33
N LYS A 346 5.41 0.77 22.04
CA LYS A 346 4.11 1.20 22.54
C LYS A 346 3.90 0.72 23.98
N SER A 347 3.05 1.45 24.69
CA SER A 347 2.66 1.14 26.07
C SER A 347 1.17 1.36 26.24
N ILE A 348 0.53 0.59 27.12
CA ILE A 348 -0.89 0.75 27.47
C ILE A 348 -0.98 1.45 28.82
N LEU A 349 -1.58 2.62 28.83
CA LEU A 349 -1.90 3.40 30.00
C LEU A 349 -3.40 3.27 30.31
N ASN A 350 -3.72 2.74 31.49
CA ASN A 350 -5.10 2.59 31.92
C ASN A 350 -5.59 3.90 32.55
N ALA A 351 -6.39 4.67 31.85
CA ALA A 351 -7.08 5.83 32.40
C ALA A 351 -8.47 5.43 32.94
N LYS A 352 -9.09 6.32 33.70
CA LYS A 352 -10.40 6.06 34.36
C LYS A 352 -11.50 5.66 33.36
N TYR A 353 -11.49 6.23 32.16
CA TYR A 353 -12.58 6.05 31.19
C TYR A 353 -12.19 5.25 29.96
N CYS A 354 -10.91 5.14 29.63
CA CYS A 354 -10.40 4.44 28.46
C CYS A 354 -8.95 4.02 28.65
N ASN A 355 -8.50 3.08 27.83
CA ASN A 355 -7.07 2.80 27.69
C ASN A 355 -6.49 3.75 26.65
N ILE A 356 -5.32 4.30 26.94
CA ILE A 356 -4.56 5.18 26.05
C ILE A 356 -3.28 4.42 25.67
N THR A 357 -3.04 4.25 24.38
CA THR A 357 -1.84 3.55 23.90
C THR A 357 -0.99 4.51 23.07
N PRO A 358 -0.07 5.25 23.66
CA PRO A 358 0.94 5.99 22.90
C PRO A 358 1.89 5.03 22.20
N THR A 359 2.28 5.38 20.98
CA THR A 359 3.24 4.64 20.16
C THR A 359 4.29 5.61 19.63
N LEU A 360 5.56 5.27 19.75
CA LEU A 360 6.66 5.93 19.05
C LEU A 360 7.18 4.94 18.01
N SER A 361 7.31 5.38 16.76
CA SER A 361 7.80 4.54 15.66
C SER A 361 8.77 5.29 14.76
N TYR A 362 9.63 4.52 14.07
CA TYR A 362 10.59 5.02 13.09
C TYR A 362 10.64 4.09 11.89
N GLY A 363 10.61 4.65 10.68
CA GLY A 363 10.60 3.88 9.44
C GLY A 363 9.26 4.01 8.69
N GLY A 364 8.79 2.92 8.08
CA GLY A 364 7.60 2.93 7.24
C GLY A 364 7.85 3.59 5.88
N TYR A 365 6.80 4.07 5.26
CA TYR A 365 6.90 4.81 3.99
C TYR A 365 7.36 6.24 4.20
N SER A 366 7.03 6.85 5.33
CA SER A 366 7.47 8.20 5.68
C SER A 366 8.96 8.29 5.95
N SER A 367 9.57 7.18 6.41
CA SER A 367 10.99 7.10 6.81
C SER A 367 11.37 8.04 7.96
N TYR A 368 10.39 8.56 8.72
CA TYR A 368 10.57 9.48 9.85
C TYR A 368 10.16 8.84 11.17
N THR A 369 10.44 9.58 12.25
CA THR A 369 9.90 9.29 13.57
C THR A 369 8.46 9.77 13.65
N ASN A 370 7.53 8.87 14.00
CA ASN A 370 6.11 9.15 14.09
C ASN A 370 5.59 8.86 15.50
N LEU A 371 4.63 9.68 15.93
CA LEU A 371 3.91 9.51 17.18
C LEU A 371 2.51 8.99 16.89
N GLY A 372 2.17 7.83 17.39
CA GLY A 372 0.83 7.26 17.33
C GLY A 372 0.10 7.41 18.66
N LEU A 373 -1.23 7.46 18.58
CA LEU A 373 -2.11 7.45 19.73
C LEU A 373 -3.34 6.59 19.45
N GLU A 374 -3.63 5.67 20.36
CA GLU A 374 -4.84 4.86 20.33
C GLU A 374 -5.63 5.06 21.60
N LEU A 375 -6.93 5.26 21.47
CA LEU A 375 -7.92 5.30 22.53
C LEU A 375 -8.82 4.08 22.39
N SER A 376 -8.92 3.26 23.45
CA SER A 376 -9.79 2.10 23.45
C SER A 376 -10.65 2.02 24.69
N ARG A 377 -11.92 1.62 24.53
CA ARG A 377 -12.88 1.49 25.62
C ARG A 377 -13.75 0.27 25.47
N GLY A 378 -13.98 -0.43 26.56
CA GLY A 378 -14.88 -1.56 26.67
C GLY A 378 -14.15 -2.88 26.90
N LYS A 379 -14.82 -3.82 27.53
CA LYS A 379 -14.33 -5.19 27.80
C LYS A 379 -15.02 -6.22 26.91
N LYS A 380 -16.35 -6.27 26.96
CA LYS A 380 -17.19 -7.18 26.16
C LYS A 380 -17.44 -6.60 24.74
N HIS A 381 -17.74 -5.32 24.69
CA HIS A 381 -17.83 -4.55 23.46
C HIS A 381 -16.71 -3.54 23.47
N ASN A 382 -15.80 -3.58 22.51
CA ASN A 382 -14.63 -2.72 22.47
C ASN A 382 -14.72 -1.78 21.28
N LEU A 383 -14.53 -0.50 21.56
CA LEU A 383 -14.38 0.56 20.58
C LEU A 383 -12.95 1.06 20.65
N THR A 384 -12.29 1.13 19.52
CA THR A 384 -10.94 1.66 19.38
C THR A 384 -10.90 2.70 18.28
N LEU A 385 -10.32 3.85 18.56
CA LEU A 385 -10.01 4.90 17.60
C LEU A 385 -8.54 5.27 17.76
N GLY A 386 -7.82 5.42 16.66
CA GLY A 386 -6.40 5.76 16.73
C GLY A 386 -5.85 6.39 15.48
N THR A 387 -4.63 6.90 15.64
CA THR A 387 -3.78 7.40 14.56
C THR A 387 -2.35 6.90 14.77
N HIS A 388 -1.66 6.62 13.69
CA HIS A 388 -0.20 6.36 13.73
C HIS A 388 0.63 7.64 13.63
N HIS A 389 -0.02 8.76 13.29
CA HIS A 389 0.61 10.06 12.98
C HIS A 389 -0.12 11.18 13.71
N LEU A 390 0.11 11.30 15.02
CA LEU A 390 -0.50 12.35 15.85
C LEU A 390 -0.02 13.75 15.43
N GLU A 391 1.19 13.85 14.92
CA GLU A 391 1.77 15.08 14.38
C GLU A 391 0.95 15.69 13.23
N ASP A 392 0.18 14.88 12.50
CA ASP A 392 -0.71 15.37 11.45
C ASP A 392 -1.86 16.25 12.03
N VAL A 393 -2.35 15.86 13.20
CA VAL A 393 -3.38 16.64 13.92
C VAL A 393 -2.81 17.95 14.44
N LEU A 394 -1.52 17.96 14.82
CA LEU A 394 -0.84 19.11 15.42
C LEU A 394 -0.27 20.08 14.38
N LYS A 395 0.13 19.59 13.20
CA LYS A 395 0.78 20.35 12.12
C LYS A 395 -0.16 20.50 10.93
N LYS A 396 -0.78 21.66 10.81
CA LYS A 396 -1.90 21.93 9.88
C LYS A 396 -1.62 21.63 8.39
N ASN A 397 -0.40 21.86 7.86
CA ASN A 397 -0.09 21.70 6.42
C ASN A 397 1.30 21.13 6.12
N SER A 398 2.08 20.74 7.13
CA SER A 398 3.45 20.24 6.93
C SER A 398 3.66 18.80 7.33
N ALA A 399 2.59 18.11 7.73
CA ALA A 399 2.65 16.68 8.04
C ALA A 399 2.83 15.88 6.74
N LYS A 400 3.76 14.94 6.77
CA LYS A 400 4.06 14.03 5.64
C LYS A 400 3.30 12.72 5.71
N ALA A 401 2.44 12.57 6.70
CA ALA A 401 1.66 11.36 6.91
C ALA A 401 0.32 11.67 7.55
N ILE A 402 -0.71 10.96 7.15
CA ILE A 402 -2.07 11.02 7.71
C ILE A 402 -2.49 9.60 7.98
N SER A 403 -3.02 9.33 9.17
CA SER A 403 -3.66 8.04 9.42
C SER A 403 -4.80 8.15 10.39
N VAL A 404 -5.85 7.39 10.12
CA VAL A 404 -6.97 7.19 11.05
C VAL A 404 -7.37 5.74 10.96
N TYR A 405 -7.50 5.09 12.10
CA TYR A 405 -8.10 3.76 12.14
C TYR A 405 -9.17 3.68 13.21
N PHE A 406 -10.15 2.86 12.91
CA PHE A 406 -11.31 2.62 13.74
C PHE A 406 -11.57 1.12 13.85
N ASN A 407 -11.82 0.63 15.05
CA ASN A 407 -12.15 -0.77 15.27
C ASN A 407 -13.31 -0.90 16.25
N ILE A 408 -14.31 -1.69 15.89
CA ILE A 408 -15.39 -2.10 16.79
C ILE A 408 -15.34 -3.61 16.91
N LYS A 409 -15.38 -4.11 18.14
CA LYS A 409 -15.46 -5.53 18.45
C LYS A 409 -16.63 -5.81 19.36
N PHE A 410 -17.48 -6.75 18.97
CA PHE A 410 -18.56 -7.31 19.77
C PHE A 410 -18.21 -8.74 20.15
N LYS A 411 -18.37 -9.08 21.44
CA LYS A 411 -18.17 -10.42 21.98
C LYS A 411 -19.50 -10.93 22.57
N PHE A 412 -19.87 -12.13 22.16
CA PHE A 412 -21.10 -12.82 22.61
C PHE A 412 -20.76 -14.06 23.42
#